data_674e8a422b05a0acf929c187811b1f21
#
_entry.id   674e8a422b05a0acf929c187811b1f21
#
_cell.length_a   1.000
_cell.length_b   1.000
_cell.length_c   1.000
_cell.angle_alpha   90.00
_cell.angle_beta   90.00
_cell.angle_gamma   90.00
#
_symmetry.space_group_name_H-M   'P 1'
#
loop_
_entity.id
_entity.type
_entity.pdbx_description
1 polymer ?
#
loop_
_entity_poly.entity_id
_entity_poly.type
_entity_poly.pdbx_seq_one_letter_code
_entity_poly.pdbx_strand_id
1 'polypeptide(L)'
;YEYESNKIKIYYSSMATPLLTYDYKLKDQKKRIIKKQQIPTGHNEKNYNLKRVYAISHDGEKIPISIIKRKNTPKNAPTLLYGYGSYGISISPSFSVSRLSLIDRGMVYAIAHIRGGMEKGKKWYENGKKKNKLNSFKDFITCAEFLKKENISKNITIHGGSAGGLLIGASLNISPDTFHCAVAEVPF
;
A
#
# COMPACT_ATOMS: atom_id res chain seq x y z
N TYR A 1 -14.25 28.34 -3.78
CA TYR A 1 -12.82 28.67 -3.93
C TYR A 1 -12.71 30.20 -3.91
N GLU A 2 -11.90 30.73 -2.99
CA GLU A 2 -11.65 32.17 -2.87
C GLU A 2 -10.27 32.46 -3.46
N TYR A 3 -10.21 33.36 -4.43
CA TYR A 3 -8.97 33.73 -5.10
C TYR A 3 -7.97 34.41 -4.12
N GLU A 4 -8.48 35.26 -3.23
CA GLU A 4 -7.69 36.02 -2.25
C GLU A 4 -7.57 35.32 -0.89
N SER A 5 -7.66 33.99 -0.86
CA SER A 5 -7.54 33.26 0.39
C SER A 5 -6.11 33.34 0.94
N ASN A 6 -5.99 33.69 2.21
CA ASN A 6 -4.72 33.66 2.94
C ASN A 6 -4.49 32.32 3.67
N LYS A 7 -5.36 31.32 3.42
CA LYS A 7 -5.32 29.99 4.01
C LYS A 7 -5.55 28.92 2.95
N ILE A 8 -4.92 27.76 3.14
CA ILE A 8 -5.25 26.55 2.40
C ILE A 8 -5.60 25.42 3.36
N LYS A 9 -6.52 24.53 2.95
CA LYS A 9 -6.82 23.31 3.70
C LYS A 9 -5.92 22.20 3.19
N ILE A 10 -5.24 21.52 4.14
CA ILE A 10 -4.37 20.39 3.87
C ILE A 10 -4.96 19.17 4.52
N TYR A 11 -5.14 18.10 3.74
CA TYR A 11 -5.53 16.79 4.22
C TYR A 11 -4.30 15.90 4.28
N TYR A 12 -4.07 15.29 5.44
CA TYR A 12 -2.95 14.39 5.65
C TYR A 12 -3.42 13.09 6.28
N SER A 13 -2.93 11.99 5.76
CA SER A 13 -3.09 10.66 6.34
C SER A 13 -1.85 9.82 6.04
N SER A 14 -1.55 8.85 6.89
CA SER A 14 -0.59 7.78 6.60
C SER A 14 -1.21 6.44 6.97
N MET A 15 -0.52 5.33 6.75
CA MET A 15 -1.05 4.02 7.17
C MET A 15 -1.27 3.92 8.68
N ALA A 16 -0.56 4.73 9.50
CA ALA A 16 -0.72 4.78 10.96
C ALA A 16 -1.44 6.02 11.46
N THR A 17 -1.52 7.10 10.69
CA THR A 17 -2.11 8.37 11.11
C THR A 17 -3.50 8.53 10.51
N PRO A 18 -4.58 8.58 11.33
CA PRO A 18 -5.92 8.91 10.87
C PRO A 18 -5.96 10.23 10.10
N LEU A 19 -7.00 10.42 9.27
CA LEU A 19 -7.14 11.64 8.48
C LEU A 19 -7.14 12.89 9.38
N LEU A 20 -6.19 13.77 9.09
CA LEU A 20 -6.05 15.09 9.72
C LEU A 20 -6.38 16.15 8.67
N THR A 21 -7.15 17.17 9.09
CA THR A 21 -7.38 18.37 8.29
C THR A 21 -6.71 19.54 8.98
N TYR A 22 -5.89 20.25 8.24
CA TYR A 22 -5.19 21.45 8.71
C TYR A 22 -5.70 22.68 8.01
N ASP A 23 -5.80 23.82 8.72
CA ASP A 23 -5.67 25.15 8.14
C ASP A 23 -4.19 25.55 8.12
N TYR A 24 -3.68 25.87 6.96
CA TYR A 24 -2.33 26.37 6.77
C TYR A 24 -2.40 27.83 6.34
N LYS A 25 -1.88 28.74 7.17
CA LYS A 25 -1.80 30.17 6.89
C LYS A 25 -0.59 30.44 6.00
N LEU A 26 -0.80 31.01 4.83
CA LEU A 26 0.26 31.27 3.85
C LEU A 26 1.29 32.28 4.37
N LYS A 27 0.83 33.38 4.99
CA LYS A 27 1.69 34.48 5.48
C LYS A 27 2.63 34.01 6.59
N ASP A 28 2.11 33.30 7.59
CA ASP A 28 2.84 32.93 8.82
C ASP A 28 3.46 31.54 8.72
N GLN A 29 3.18 30.80 7.64
CA GLN A 29 3.56 29.39 7.43
C GLN A 29 3.17 28.47 8.60
N LYS A 30 2.13 28.84 9.36
CA LYS A 30 1.63 28.10 10.52
C LYS A 30 0.49 27.16 10.13
N LYS A 31 0.54 25.94 10.63
CA LYS A 31 -0.53 24.95 10.48
C LYS A 31 -1.23 24.70 11.81
N ARG A 32 -2.57 24.59 11.76
CA ARG A 32 -3.42 24.22 12.89
C ARG A 32 -4.32 23.08 12.50
N ILE A 33 -4.38 22.03 13.31
CA ILE A 33 -5.35 20.94 13.12
C ILE A 33 -6.75 21.51 13.40
N ILE A 34 -7.65 21.40 12.45
CA ILE A 34 -9.06 21.80 12.58
C ILE A 34 -9.99 20.60 12.67
N LYS A 35 -9.56 19.43 12.16
CA LYS A 35 -10.32 18.18 12.26
C LYS A 35 -9.37 17.00 12.32
N LYS A 36 -9.71 16.02 13.17
CA LYS A 36 -9.05 14.71 13.26
C LYS A 36 -10.12 13.63 13.20
N GLN A 37 -9.92 12.63 12.35
CA GLN A 37 -10.79 11.46 12.30
C GLN A 37 -10.79 10.77 13.67
N GLN A 38 -11.98 10.57 14.23
CA GLN A 38 -12.14 9.87 15.51
C GLN A 38 -12.08 8.35 15.28
N ILE A 39 -11.43 7.66 16.19
CA ILE A 39 -11.37 6.21 16.25
C ILE A 39 -11.99 5.80 17.57
N PRO A 40 -13.25 5.32 17.61
CA PRO A 40 -13.99 5.07 18.86
C PRO A 40 -13.28 4.10 19.81
N THR A 41 -12.58 3.11 19.29
CA THR A 41 -11.82 2.11 20.06
C THR A 41 -10.47 2.62 20.56
N GLY A 42 -10.14 3.88 20.28
CA GLY A 42 -8.83 4.46 20.54
C GLY A 42 -7.81 4.09 19.46
N HIS A 43 -6.80 4.94 19.31
CA HIS A 43 -5.69 4.71 18.38
C HIS A 43 -4.47 5.52 18.81
N ASN A 44 -3.31 4.87 18.80
CA ASN A 44 -2.03 5.52 19.02
C ASN A 44 -1.06 5.14 17.89
N GLU A 45 -0.79 6.10 17.01
CA GLU A 45 0.11 5.91 15.86
C GLU A 45 1.53 5.49 16.26
N LYS A 46 1.98 5.85 17.48
CA LYS A 46 3.29 5.47 18.00
C LYS A 46 3.46 3.96 18.23
N ASN A 47 2.37 3.19 18.21
CA ASN A 47 2.41 1.74 18.36
C ASN A 47 2.81 1.01 17.07
N TYR A 48 2.90 1.72 15.95
CA TYR A 48 3.13 1.14 14.62
C TYR A 48 4.48 1.58 14.06
N ASN A 49 5.07 0.70 13.26
CA ASN A 49 6.22 0.97 12.42
C ASN A 49 5.78 1.02 10.97
N LEU A 50 6.11 2.12 10.28
CA LEU A 50 5.93 2.28 8.84
C LEU A 50 7.29 2.23 8.16
N LYS A 51 7.34 1.51 7.04
CA LYS A 51 8.55 1.44 6.22
C LYS A 51 8.20 1.47 4.74
N ARG A 52 9.00 2.17 3.94
CA ARG A 52 9.02 2.06 2.48
C ARG A 52 10.28 1.31 2.11
N VAL A 53 10.13 0.21 1.37
CA VAL A 53 11.23 -0.60 0.83
C VAL A 53 11.06 -0.77 -0.67
N TYR A 54 12.06 -1.33 -1.34
CA TYR A 54 12.07 -1.50 -2.79
C TYR A 54 12.53 -2.92 -3.13
N ALA A 55 11.68 -3.66 -3.84
CA ALA A 55 12.05 -4.91 -4.48
C ALA A 55 12.62 -4.63 -5.88
N ILE A 56 13.57 -5.45 -6.33
CA ILE A 56 14.13 -5.33 -7.68
C ILE A 56 13.42 -6.35 -8.57
N SER A 57 12.69 -5.88 -9.57
CA SER A 57 11.97 -6.72 -10.52
C SER A 57 12.92 -7.38 -11.53
N HIS A 58 12.40 -8.32 -12.31
CA HIS A 58 13.14 -9.12 -13.30
C HIS A 58 13.91 -8.29 -14.36
N ASP A 59 13.53 -7.05 -14.57
CA ASP A 59 14.12 -6.11 -15.53
C ASP A 59 14.91 -4.97 -14.85
N GLY A 60 15.20 -5.09 -13.54
CA GLY A 60 15.95 -4.11 -12.77
C GLY A 60 15.11 -2.96 -12.21
N GLU A 61 13.80 -2.89 -12.52
CA GLU A 61 12.94 -1.84 -11.96
C GLU A 61 12.77 -1.98 -10.45
N LYS A 62 12.85 -0.84 -9.75
CA LYS A 62 12.65 -0.75 -8.30
C LYS A 62 11.17 -0.59 -8.00
N ILE A 63 10.54 -1.63 -7.44
CA ILE A 63 9.13 -1.66 -7.09
C ILE A 63 8.95 -1.21 -5.65
N PRO A 64 8.25 -0.09 -5.39
CA PRO A 64 8.05 0.38 -4.03
C PRO A 64 7.05 -0.51 -3.27
N ILE A 65 7.33 -0.79 -2.00
CA ILE A 65 6.44 -1.50 -1.09
C ILE A 65 6.26 -0.65 0.17
N SER A 66 5.02 -0.29 0.49
CA SER A 66 4.68 0.35 1.77
C SER A 66 4.28 -0.71 2.77
N ILE A 67 4.90 -0.70 3.94
CA ILE A 67 4.70 -1.72 4.99
C ILE A 67 4.29 -1.03 6.27
N ILE A 68 3.29 -1.60 6.95
CA ILE A 68 2.92 -1.25 8.32
C ILE A 68 2.81 -2.51 9.17
N LYS A 69 3.30 -2.43 10.41
CA LYS A 69 3.14 -3.45 11.45
C LYS A 69 3.16 -2.82 12.83
N ARG A 70 2.69 -3.52 13.86
CA ARG A 70 2.93 -3.10 15.25
C ARG A 70 4.41 -3.20 15.60
N LYS A 71 4.88 -2.39 16.54
CA LYS A 71 6.28 -2.42 17.01
C LYS A 71 6.67 -3.77 17.61
N ASN A 72 5.71 -4.44 18.27
CA ASN A 72 5.91 -5.75 18.89
C ASN A 72 5.56 -6.93 17.97
N THR A 73 5.30 -6.71 16.67
CA THR A 73 5.06 -7.79 15.70
C THR A 73 6.33 -8.66 15.59
N PRO A 74 6.21 -9.98 15.78
CA PRO A 74 7.35 -10.89 15.70
C PRO A 74 7.97 -10.91 14.30
N LYS A 75 9.20 -11.40 14.20
CA LYS A 75 9.83 -11.70 12.90
C LYS A 75 9.04 -12.79 12.19
N ASN A 76 9.00 -12.73 10.87
CA ASN A 76 8.27 -13.69 10.04
C ASN A 76 6.76 -13.80 10.30
N ALA A 77 6.13 -12.76 10.86
CA ALA A 77 4.69 -12.70 11.03
C ALA A 77 3.95 -12.84 9.69
N PRO A 78 2.72 -13.39 9.67
CA PRO A 78 1.92 -13.47 8.45
C PRO A 78 1.71 -12.08 7.87
N THR A 79 1.81 -11.99 6.54
CA THR A 79 1.64 -10.73 5.83
C THR A 79 0.46 -10.78 4.87
N LEU A 80 -0.39 -9.75 4.89
CA LEU A 80 -1.33 -9.47 3.82
C LEU A 80 -0.67 -8.48 2.84
N LEU A 81 -0.36 -8.97 1.63
CA LEU A 81 0.19 -8.17 0.54
C LEU A 81 -0.95 -7.78 -0.41
N TYR A 82 -1.22 -6.49 -0.52
CA TYR A 82 -2.23 -5.92 -1.40
C TYR A 82 -1.60 -5.40 -2.69
N GLY A 83 -2.29 -5.60 -3.82
CA GLY A 83 -1.92 -5.03 -5.11
C GLY A 83 -3.12 -4.72 -5.99
N TYR A 84 -2.91 -3.80 -6.95
CA TYR A 84 -3.92 -3.45 -7.94
C TYR A 84 -3.34 -3.42 -9.38
N GLY A 85 -2.49 -2.44 -9.68
CA GLY A 85 -1.68 -2.40 -10.90
C GLY A 85 -2.45 -2.21 -12.20
N SER A 86 -3.53 -1.45 -12.21
CA SER A 86 -4.35 -1.22 -13.41
C SER A 86 -4.86 0.21 -13.49
N TYR A 87 -5.25 0.64 -14.70
CA TYR A 87 -5.90 1.92 -15.01
C TYR A 87 -5.14 3.18 -14.60
N GLY A 88 -3.85 3.07 -14.27
CA GLY A 88 -3.08 4.18 -13.73
C GLY A 88 -3.51 4.60 -12.33
N ILE A 89 -4.24 3.74 -11.61
CA ILE A 89 -4.68 4.05 -10.25
C ILE A 89 -3.53 3.84 -9.28
N SER A 90 -3.11 4.92 -8.61
CA SER A 90 -2.12 4.86 -7.53
C SER A 90 -2.80 4.44 -6.23
N ILE A 91 -2.27 3.41 -5.59
CA ILE A 91 -2.79 2.94 -4.30
C ILE A 91 -2.15 3.75 -3.18
N SER A 92 -2.94 4.66 -2.60
CA SER A 92 -2.47 5.50 -1.50
C SER A 92 -2.23 4.68 -0.22
N PRO A 93 -1.07 4.82 0.44
CA PRO A 93 -0.79 4.25 1.74
C PRO A 93 -1.47 5.07 2.86
N SER A 94 -2.79 5.19 2.79
CA SER A 94 -3.62 5.96 3.72
C SER A 94 -4.07 5.11 4.92
N PHE A 95 -4.63 5.76 5.94
CA PHE A 95 -5.20 5.12 7.11
C PHE A 95 -6.44 4.28 6.76
N SER A 96 -6.59 3.14 7.44
CA SER A 96 -7.78 2.29 7.34
C SER A 96 -8.00 1.52 8.64
N VAL A 97 -9.17 1.66 9.23
CA VAL A 97 -9.56 0.96 10.47
C VAL A 97 -9.61 -0.55 10.25
N SER A 98 -10.14 -1.00 9.10
CA SER A 98 -10.22 -2.43 8.79
C SER A 98 -8.84 -3.09 8.70
N ARG A 99 -7.86 -2.40 8.11
CA ARG A 99 -6.46 -2.89 8.06
C ARG A 99 -5.84 -2.96 9.44
N LEU A 100 -6.10 -1.98 10.31
CA LEU A 100 -5.60 -2.01 11.68
C LEU A 100 -6.10 -3.22 12.45
N SER A 101 -7.32 -3.68 12.23
CA SER A 101 -7.84 -4.90 12.86
C SER A 101 -6.95 -6.12 12.60
N LEU A 102 -6.40 -6.26 11.39
CA LEU A 102 -5.46 -7.34 11.06
C LEU A 102 -4.08 -7.10 11.70
N ILE A 103 -3.59 -5.87 11.64
CA ILE A 103 -2.28 -5.48 12.16
C ILE A 103 -2.25 -5.64 13.68
N ASP A 104 -3.33 -5.28 14.38
CA ASP A 104 -3.44 -5.40 15.83
C ASP A 104 -3.51 -6.86 16.31
N ARG A 105 -3.88 -7.79 15.42
CA ARG A 105 -3.80 -9.24 15.63
C ARG A 105 -2.41 -9.84 15.31
N GLY A 106 -1.42 -9.00 15.03
CA GLY A 106 -0.03 -9.42 14.83
C GLY A 106 0.37 -9.63 13.37
N MET A 107 -0.49 -9.29 12.40
CA MET A 107 -0.13 -9.37 10.97
C MET A 107 0.70 -8.17 10.53
N VAL A 108 1.46 -8.36 9.46
CA VAL A 108 2.05 -7.29 8.66
C VAL A 108 1.08 -6.97 7.52
N TYR A 109 0.89 -5.69 7.20
CA TYR A 109 0.17 -5.28 6.00
C TYR A 109 1.13 -4.57 5.05
N ALA A 110 1.12 -4.95 3.78
CA ALA A 110 1.97 -4.39 2.75
C ALA A 110 1.17 -4.01 1.51
N ILE A 111 1.57 -2.93 0.85
CA ILE A 111 1.05 -2.50 -0.46
C ILE A 111 2.18 -2.56 -1.45
N ALA A 112 2.03 -3.37 -2.50
CA ALA A 112 2.93 -3.39 -3.64
C ALA A 112 2.49 -2.33 -4.66
N HIS A 113 3.33 -1.32 -4.89
CA HIS A 113 3.06 -0.23 -5.84
C HIS A 113 3.59 -0.61 -7.23
N ILE A 114 2.96 -1.61 -7.83
CA ILE A 114 3.40 -2.25 -9.07
C ILE A 114 3.09 -1.44 -10.32
N ARG A 115 3.75 -1.76 -11.43
CA ARG A 115 3.46 -1.20 -12.75
C ARG A 115 2.01 -1.44 -13.16
N GLY A 116 1.44 -0.50 -13.92
CA GLY A 116 0.01 -0.43 -14.25
C GLY A 116 -0.76 0.52 -13.34
N GLY A 117 -0.24 0.84 -12.15
CA GLY A 117 -0.55 2.05 -11.39
C GLY A 117 0.19 3.27 -11.95
N MET A 118 0.14 4.41 -11.25
CA MET A 118 0.82 5.65 -11.65
C MET A 118 1.75 6.20 -10.55
N GLU A 119 2.16 5.37 -9.60
CA GLU A 119 2.96 5.78 -8.44
C GLU A 119 4.32 6.39 -8.81
N LYS A 120 4.88 5.98 -9.96
CA LYS A 120 6.12 6.55 -10.53
C LYS A 120 5.85 7.31 -11.86
N GLY A 121 4.61 7.80 -12.05
CA GLY A 121 4.22 8.59 -13.22
C GLY A 121 3.74 7.77 -14.42
N LYS A 122 3.53 8.46 -15.56
CA LYS A 122 2.87 7.90 -16.75
C LYS A 122 3.58 6.66 -17.31
N LYS A 123 4.91 6.67 -17.35
CA LYS A 123 5.70 5.50 -17.82
C LYS A 123 5.45 4.26 -16.97
N TRP A 124 5.22 4.42 -15.66
CA TRP A 124 4.88 3.33 -14.75
C TRP A 124 3.58 2.65 -15.14
N TYR A 125 2.58 3.43 -15.51
CA TYR A 125 1.31 2.93 -16.04
C TYR A 125 1.49 2.23 -17.39
N GLU A 126 2.18 2.86 -18.34
CA GLU A 126 2.36 2.32 -19.70
C GLU A 126 3.13 1.00 -19.69
N ASN A 127 4.10 0.86 -18.81
CA ASN A 127 4.89 -0.37 -18.65
C ASN A 127 4.16 -1.50 -17.88
N GLY A 128 2.91 -1.29 -17.47
CA GLY A 128 2.07 -2.31 -16.81
C GLY A 128 0.73 -2.54 -17.47
N LYS A 129 0.51 -2.10 -18.74
CA LYS A 129 -0.75 -2.28 -19.47
C LYS A 129 -0.59 -2.99 -20.81
N LYS A 130 -1.68 -3.51 -21.36
CA LYS A 130 -1.74 -4.15 -22.69
C LYS A 130 -0.62 -5.19 -22.85
N LYS A 131 0.26 -5.07 -23.85
CA LYS A 131 1.38 -5.97 -24.11
C LYS A 131 2.37 -6.07 -22.94
N ASN A 132 2.44 -5.04 -22.09
CA ASN A 132 3.33 -4.98 -20.92
C ASN A 132 2.65 -5.45 -19.62
N LYS A 133 1.41 -5.95 -19.68
CA LYS A 133 0.65 -6.32 -18.48
C LYS A 133 1.34 -7.38 -17.62
N LEU A 134 2.10 -8.26 -18.21
CA LEU A 134 2.88 -9.29 -17.52
C LEU A 134 3.86 -8.69 -16.50
N ASN A 135 4.34 -7.46 -16.72
CA ASN A 135 5.22 -6.78 -15.77
C ASN A 135 4.52 -6.53 -14.43
N SER A 136 3.20 -6.21 -14.43
CA SER A 136 2.45 -6.03 -13.18
C SER A 136 2.46 -7.32 -12.34
N PHE A 137 2.28 -8.47 -12.98
CA PHE A 137 2.25 -9.78 -12.31
C PHE A 137 3.62 -10.14 -11.74
N LYS A 138 4.68 -9.99 -12.56
CA LYS A 138 6.07 -10.23 -12.15
C LYS A 138 6.50 -9.30 -11.00
N ASP A 139 6.15 -8.02 -11.07
CA ASP A 139 6.41 -7.06 -10.00
C ASP A 139 5.79 -7.50 -8.68
N PHE A 140 4.54 -7.99 -8.72
CA PHE A 140 3.81 -8.42 -7.54
C PHE A 140 4.43 -9.66 -6.91
N ILE A 141 4.77 -10.65 -7.73
CA ILE A 141 5.47 -11.86 -7.30
C ILE A 141 6.82 -11.49 -6.67
N THR A 142 7.60 -10.64 -7.35
CA THR A 142 8.89 -10.14 -6.82
C THR A 142 8.74 -9.44 -5.47
N CYS A 143 7.65 -8.68 -5.26
CA CYS A 143 7.39 -8.06 -3.96
C CYS A 143 7.17 -9.12 -2.86
N ALA A 144 6.43 -10.19 -3.14
CA ALA A 144 6.22 -11.27 -2.19
C ALA A 144 7.54 -12.04 -1.88
N GLU A 145 8.31 -12.37 -2.90
CA GLU A 145 9.62 -13.01 -2.76
C GLU A 145 10.59 -12.15 -1.94
N PHE A 146 10.61 -10.84 -2.20
CA PHE A 146 11.40 -9.88 -1.42
C PHE A 146 11.01 -9.90 0.06
N LEU A 147 9.71 -9.90 0.39
CA LEU A 147 9.24 -9.94 1.78
C LEU A 147 9.69 -11.22 2.49
N LYS A 148 9.74 -12.36 1.79
CA LYS A 148 10.26 -13.63 2.31
C LYS A 148 11.77 -13.56 2.52
N LYS A 149 12.52 -13.14 1.50
CA LYS A 149 13.99 -13.03 1.51
C LYS A 149 14.50 -12.13 2.64
N GLU A 150 13.83 -11.01 2.86
CA GLU A 150 14.19 -10.05 3.93
C GLU A 150 13.67 -10.47 5.32
N ASN A 151 13.15 -11.68 5.46
CA ASN A 151 12.59 -12.22 6.72
C ASN A 151 11.51 -11.32 7.34
N ILE A 152 10.78 -10.56 6.51
CA ILE A 152 9.63 -9.75 6.94
C ILE A 152 8.44 -10.68 7.18
N SER A 153 8.27 -11.70 6.31
CA SER A 153 7.20 -12.70 6.42
C SER A 153 7.61 -14.03 5.82
N LYS A 154 7.13 -15.13 6.41
CA LYS A 154 7.18 -16.46 5.80
C LYS A 154 5.89 -16.80 5.05
N ASN A 155 4.74 -16.37 5.56
CA ASN A 155 3.42 -16.68 5.04
C ASN A 155 2.80 -15.45 4.41
N ILE A 156 2.79 -15.39 3.07
CA ILE A 156 2.24 -14.28 2.31
C ILE A 156 0.83 -14.64 1.86
N THR A 157 -0.17 -13.94 2.40
CA THR A 157 -1.52 -13.87 1.86
C THR A 157 -1.59 -12.73 0.88
N ILE A 158 -2.09 -12.96 -0.32
CA ILE A 158 -2.24 -11.91 -1.34
C ILE A 158 -3.71 -11.50 -1.48
N HIS A 159 -3.93 -10.22 -1.73
CA HIS A 159 -5.27 -9.65 -1.86
C HIS A 159 -5.32 -8.62 -2.98
N GLY A 160 -6.37 -8.67 -3.77
CA GLY A 160 -6.68 -7.69 -4.80
C GLY A 160 -8.13 -7.79 -5.25
N GLY A 161 -8.75 -6.65 -5.53
CA GLY A 161 -10.14 -6.57 -5.97
C GLY A 161 -10.28 -6.09 -7.42
N SER A 162 -11.34 -6.48 -8.11
CA SER A 162 -11.63 -6.11 -9.50
C SER A 162 -10.43 -6.45 -10.42
N ALA A 163 -9.82 -5.49 -11.10
CA ALA A 163 -8.57 -5.69 -11.85
C ALA A 163 -7.40 -6.18 -10.98
N GLY A 164 -7.42 -5.90 -9.67
CA GLY A 164 -6.54 -6.52 -8.69
C GLY A 164 -6.84 -8.00 -8.47
N GLY A 165 -8.08 -8.43 -8.66
CA GLY A 165 -8.46 -9.85 -8.64
C GLY A 165 -7.82 -10.63 -9.80
N LEU A 166 -7.78 -10.05 -11.02
CA LEU A 166 -7.00 -10.59 -12.13
C LEU A 166 -5.51 -10.71 -11.76
N LEU A 167 -4.94 -9.68 -11.12
CA LEU A 167 -3.56 -9.71 -10.63
C LEU A 167 -3.32 -10.92 -9.73
N ILE A 168 -4.24 -11.18 -8.80
CA ILE A 168 -4.13 -12.31 -7.85
C ILE A 168 -4.17 -13.65 -8.60
N GLY A 169 -5.16 -13.86 -9.47
CA GLY A 169 -5.29 -15.12 -10.22
C GLY A 169 -4.09 -15.37 -11.13
N ALA A 170 -3.63 -14.35 -11.87
CA ALA A 170 -2.45 -14.46 -12.72
C ALA A 170 -1.17 -14.75 -11.92
N SER A 171 -0.99 -14.09 -10.78
CA SER A 171 0.19 -14.31 -9.93
C SER A 171 0.22 -15.73 -9.35
N LEU A 172 -0.93 -16.27 -8.93
CA LEU A 172 -1.05 -17.65 -8.47
C LEU A 172 -0.69 -18.66 -9.56
N ASN A 173 -1.17 -18.45 -10.78
CA ASN A 173 -0.87 -19.35 -11.89
C ASN A 173 0.61 -19.31 -12.31
N ILE A 174 1.26 -18.15 -12.20
CA ILE A 174 2.68 -17.99 -12.57
C ILE A 174 3.60 -18.55 -11.49
N SER A 175 3.28 -18.35 -10.22
CA SER A 175 4.16 -18.70 -9.09
C SER A 175 3.36 -19.18 -7.87
N PRO A 176 2.72 -20.38 -7.95
CA PRO A 176 1.82 -20.88 -6.90
C PRO A 176 2.53 -21.06 -5.55
N ASP A 177 3.78 -21.52 -5.54
CA ASP A 177 4.54 -21.80 -4.32
C ASP A 177 5.00 -20.54 -3.57
N THR A 178 4.85 -19.36 -4.19
CA THR A 178 5.22 -18.09 -3.56
C THR A 178 4.21 -17.66 -2.49
N PHE A 179 2.98 -18.11 -2.59
CA PHE A 179 1.87 -17.61 -1.77
C PHE A 179 1.32 -18.70 -0.85
N HIS A 180 0.90 -18.28 0.36
CA HIS A 180 0.29 -19.18 1.33
C HIS A 180 -1.24 -19.21 1.18
N CYS A 181 -1.83 -18.06 0.85
CA CYS A 181 -3.26 -17.89 0.69
C CYS A 181 -3.54 -16.72 -0.26
N ALA A 182 -4.72 -16.70 -0.87
CA ALA A 182 -5.13 -15.64 -1.79
C ALA A 182 -6.59 -15.25 -1.59
N VAL A 183 -6.86 -13.96 -1.71
CA VAL A 183 -8.20 -13.38 -1.72
C VAL A 183 -8.35 -12.57 -3.01
N ALA A 184 -9.11 -13.11 -3.97
CA ALA A 184 -9.50 -12.42 -5.20
C ALA A 184 -10.92 -11.90 -5.01
N GLU A 185 -11.06 -10.60 -4.82
CA GLU A 185 -12.34 -9.96 -4.54
C GLU A 185 -12.95 -9.47 -5.85
N VAL A 186 -14.17 -9.94 -6.19
CA VAL A 186 -14.89 -9.62 -7.44
C VAL A 186 -13.98 -9.57 -8.68
N PRO A 187 -13.20 -10.64 -8.97
CA PRO A 187 -12.26 -10.66 -10.08
C PRO A 187 -12.97 -10.67 -11.43
N PHE A 188 -12.31 -10.23 -12.51
CA PHE A 188 -12.73 -10.40 -13.91
C PHE A 188 -11.57 -10.91 -14.75
#